data_6534b6904be4e33dde95625726d0d015
#
_entry.id   6534b6904be4e33dde95625726d0d015
#
_cell.length_a   1.000
_cell.length_b   1.000
_cell.length_c   1.000
_cell.angle_alpha   90.00
_cell.angle_beta   90.00
_cell.angle_gamma   90.00
#
_symmetry.space_group_name_H-M   'P 1'
#
loop_
_entity.id
_entity.type
_entity.pdbx_description
1 polymer ?
#
loop_
_entity_poly.entity_id
_entity_poly.type
_entity_poly.pdbx_seq_one_letter_code
_entity_poly.pdbx_strand_id
1 'polypeptide(L)'
;MKYRYLKNLRDNSAHFTADISKIKKQKPKFSNKAEYRDWCADAQTDHIFYSTVEGRAPSKRISNDNPANKIYGVVADYDASVNWLAIDSDIKYKCGSGKQPTWRSQTQSGYLRLVWEFKNPIPIEPELFDTFMLNMMKSLQLNKLFAGFDSSSLRANQYFELGEDWINTAD
;
A
#
# COMPACT_ATOMS: atom_id res chain seq x y z
N MET A 1 4.88 -7.30 7.55
CA MET A 1 3.57 -6.62 7.71
C MET A 1 2.47 -7.48 7.13
N LYS A 2 1.36 -7.59 7.82
CA LYS A 2 0.15 -8.19 7.25
C LYS A 2 -0.56 -7.18 6.34
N TYR A 3 -1.08 -7.66 5.25
CA TYR A 3 -1.91 -6.89 4.32
C TYR A 3 -3.18 -7.66 4.01
N ARG A 4 -4.19 -6.95 3.56
CA ARG A 4 -5.45 -7.54 3.13
C ARG A 4 -5.49 -7.56 1.61
N TYR A 5 -6.07 -8.60 1.07
CA TYR A 5 -6.21 -8.76 -0.37
C TYR A 5 -7.56 -9.35 -0.75
N LEU A 6 -7.92 -9.20 -1.99
CA LEU A 6 -9.03 -9.91 -2.63
C LEU A 6 -8.53 -10.61 -3.88
N LYS A 7 -9.19 -11.70 -4.26
CA LYS A 7 -8.75 -12.52 -5.39
C LYS A 7 -9.02 -11.86 -6.73
N ASN A 8 -10.11 -11.11 -6.84
CA ASN A 8 -10.41 -10.30 -8.02
C ASN A 8 -11.32 -9.12 -7.65
N LEU A 9 -11.44 -8.14 -8.56
CA LEU A 9 -12.23 -6.93 -8.33
C LEU A 9 -13.74 -7.14 -8.38
N ARG A 10 -14.23 -8.15 -9.09
CA ARG A 10 -15.66 -8.43 -9.21
C ARG A 10 -16.23 -9.02 -7.94
N ASP A 11 -15.46 -9.90 -7.30
CA ASP A 11 -15.81 -10.45 -6.00
C ASP A 11 -14.98 -9.78 -4.91
N ASN A 12 -15.46 -8.65 -4.43
CA ASN A 12 -14.84 -7.89 -3.33
C ASN A 12 -15.53 -8.13 -1.98
N SER A 13 -16.37 -9.14 -1.86
CA SER A 13 -17.12 -9.44 -0.64
C SER A 13 -16.25 -10.09 0.43
N ALA A 14 -15.25 -10.89 0.04
CA ALA A 14 -14.37 -11.60 0.93
C ALA A 14 -12.94 -11.06 0.84
N HIS A 15 -12.38 -10.70 1.99
CA HIS A 15 -11.01 -10.25 2.14
C HIS A 15 -10.18 -11.30 2.87
N PHE A 16 -8.95 -11.45 2.45
CA PHE A 16 -7.98 -12.38 3.01
C PHE A 16 -6.82 -11.59 3.63
N THR A 17 -6.08 -12.23 4.50
CA THR A 17 -4.89 -11.63 5.12
C THR A 17 -3.66 -12.46 4.81
N ALA A 18 -2.59 -11.80 4.43
CA ALA A 18 -1.28 -12.42 4.20
C ALA A 18 -0.14 -11.50 4.65
N ASP A 19 1.07 -12.04 4.65
CA ASP A 19 2.26 -11.26 4.97
C ASP A 19 2.86 -10.64 3.71
N ILE A 20 3.18 -9.35 3.74
CA ILE A 20 3.71 -8.62 2.59
C ILE A 20 5.03 -9.22 2.07
N SER A 21 5.86 -9.80 2.95
CA SER A 21 7.09 -10.48 2.57
C SER A 21 6.87 -11.70 1.67
N LYS A 22 5.62 -12.21 1.63
CA LYS A 22 5.21 -13.36 0.82
C LYS A 22 4.56 -12.99 -0.51
N ILE A 23 4.51 -11.70 -0.86
CA ILE A 23 4.01 -11.26 -2.16
C ILE A 23 4.87 -11.87 -3.25
N LYS A 24 4.26 -12.73 -4.05
CA LYS A 24 4.90 -13.29 -5.25
C LYS A 24 4.71 -12.33 -6.40
N LYS A 25 5.81 -11.96 -7.04
CA LYS A 25 5.79 -11.15 -8.24
C LYS A 25 5.31 -12.02 -9.40
N GLN A 26 4.14 -11.80 -9.93
CA GLN A 26 3.75 -12.38 -11.21
C GLN A 26 2.47 -11.71 -11.72
N LYS A 27 2.62 -10.61 -12.44
CA LYS A 27 1.56 -10.11 -13.32
C LYS A 27 2.13 -9.84 -14.70
N PRO A 28 1.33 -10.00 -15.77
CA PRO A 28 1.72 -9.57 -17.10
C PRO A 28 2.02 -8.07 -17.12
N LYS A 29 2.82 -7.63 -18.08
CA LYS A 29 2.94 -6.20 -18.39
C LYS A 29 1.70 -5.77 -19.17
N PHE A 30 1.17 -4.60 -18.82
CA PHE A 30 0.00 -4.02 -19.48
C PHE A 30 0.38 -2.70 -20.14
N SER A 31 -0.24 -2.42 -21.30
CA SER A 31 0.00 -1.20 -22.04
C SER A 31 -0.69 0.02 -21.41
N ASN A 32 -1.78 -0.22 -20.69
CA ASN A 32 -2.56 0.83 -20.07
C ASN A 32 -3.36 0.31 -18.86
N LYS A 33 -3.93 1.25 -18.11
CA LYS A 33 -4.68 0.96 -16.87
C LYS A 33 -6.01 0.23 -17.15
N ALA A 34 -6.61 0.38 -18.31
CA ALA A 34 -7.86 -0.30 -18.66
C ALA A 34 -7.62 -1.80 -18.85
N GLU A 35 -6.62 -2.19 -19.62
CA GLU A 35 -6.22 -3.60 -19.78
C GLU A 35 -5.93 -4.26 -18.44
N TYR A 36 -5.23 -3.55 -17.57
CA TYR A 36 -4.94 -4.04 -16.23
C TYR A 36 -6.22 -4.28 -15.41
N ARG A 37 -7.16 -3.34 -15.44
CA ARG A 37 -8.44 -3.48 -14.72
C ARG A 37 -9.27 -4.63 -15.26
N ASP A 38 -9.32 -4.79 -16.58
CA ASP A 38 -10.04 -5.88 -17.22
C ASP A 38 -9.42 -7.22 -16.84
N TRP A 39 -8.11 -7.32 -16.88
CA TRP A 39 -7.40 -8.51 -16.42
C TRP A 39 -7.69 -8.81 -14.95
N CYS A 40 -7.66 -7.82 -14.06
CA CYS A 40 -7.99 -8.00 -12.64
C CYS A 40 -9.42 -8.50 -12.44
N ALA A 41 -10.35 -8.01 -13.27
CA ALA A 41 -11.75 -8.40 -13.18
C ALA A 41 -11.98 -9.85 -13.62
N ASP A 42 -11.18 -10.35 -14.55
CA ASP A 42 -11.34 -11.68 -15.17
C ASP A 42 -10.38 -12.73 -14.60
N ALA A 43 -9.26 -12.30 -14.01
CA ALA A 43 -8.28 -13.23 -13.47
C ALA A 43 -8.86 -14.06 -12.32
N GLN A 44 -8.74 -15.37 -12.45
CA GLN A 44 -9.11 -16.31 -11.39
C GLN A 44 -7.97 -16.54 -10.40
N THR A 45 -6.82 -15.90 -10.57
CA THR A 45 -5.58 -16.19 -9.85
C THR A 45 -4.93 -14.94 -9.29
N ASP A 46 -4.41 -15.06 -8.10
CA ASP A 46 -3.32 -14.32 -7.43
C ASP A 46 -3.20 -12.81 -7.64
N HIS A 47 -4.27 -12.17 -8.08
CA HIS A 47 -4.30 -10.73 -8.19
C HIS A 47 -4.56 -10.15 -6.81
N ILE A 48 -3.55 -9.51 -6.23
CA ILE A 48 -3.58 -9.05 -4.85
C ILE A 48 -3.75 -7.53 -4.81
N PHE A 49 -4.90 -7.12 -4.30
CA PHE A 49 -5.11 -5.78 -3.78
C PHE A 49 -4.93 -5.85 -2.27
N TYR A 50 -4.23 -4.93 -1.68
CA TYR A 50 -4.01 -4.94 -0.27
C TYR A 50 -4.31 -3.58 0.37
N SER A 51 -4.67 -3.65 1.63
CA SER A 51 -4.79 -2.51 2.51
C SER A 51 -3.99 -2.81 3.77
N THR A 52 -3.38 -1.81 4.35
CA THR A 52 -2.67 -1.92 5.63
C THR A 52 -3.57 -1.76 6.83
N VAL A 53 -4.88 -1.73 6.61
CA VAL A 53 -5.91 -1.46 7.62
C VAL A 53 -6.86 -2.63 7.71
N GLU A 54 -7.26 -2.97 8.93
CA GLU A 54 -8.21 -4.05 9.23
C GLU A 54 -9.36 -3.49 10.08
N GLY A 55 -10.57 -3.95 9.82
CA GLY A 55 -11.74 -3.68 10.66
C GLY A 55 -11.97 -4.76 11.71
N ARG A 56 -13.02 -4.62 12.51
CA ARG A 56 -13.42 -5.62 13.51
C ARG A 56 -13.70 -6.98 12.89
N ALA A 57 -14.23 -7.01 11.68
CA ALA A 57 -14.38 -8.22 10.88
C ALA A 57 -13.26 -8.26 9.81
N PRO A 58 -12.15 -9.00 10.04
CA PRO A 58 -10.97 -8.95 9.17
C PRO A 58 -11.25 -9.44 7.74
N SER A 59 -12.19 -10.35 7.57
CA SER A 59 -12.58 -10.90 6.26
C SER A 59 -13.54 -10.00 5.47
N LYS A 60 -13.93 -8.86 6.04
CA LYS A 60 -14.85 -7.92 5.40
C LYS A 60 -14.13 -6.64 4.97
N ARG A 61 -14.68 -6.01 3.96
CA ARG A 61 -14.27 -4.68 3.49
C ARG A 61 -14.40 -3.63 4.60
N ILE A 62 -13.50 -2.64 4.60
CA ILE A 62 -13.64 -1.45 5.44
C ILE A 62 -14.83 -0.62 4.93
N SER A 63 -15.75 -0.30 5.82
CA SER A 63 -16.95 0.47 5.56
C SER A 63 -17.47 1.08 6.88
N ASN A 64 -18.59 1.82 6.82
CA ASN A 64 -19.23 2.32 8.03
C ASN A 64 -19.66 1.20 8.99
N ASP A 65 -20.07 0.04 8.44
CA ASP A 65 -20.46 -1.13 9.24
C ASP A 65 -19.27 -1.96 9.72
N ASN A 66 -18.11 -1.77 9.13
CA ASN A 66 -16.85 -2.41 9.51
C ASN A 66 -15.70 -1.41 9.48
N PRO A 67 -15.71 -0.40 10.36
CA PRO A 67 -14.71 0.65 10.36
C PRO A 67 -13.33 0.13 10.76
N ALA A 68 -12.30 0.89 10.38
CA ALA A 68 -10.91 0.59 10.74
C ALA A 68 -10.74 0.52 12.25
N ASN A 69 -10.10 -0.55 12.73
CA ASN A 69 -9.72 -0.67 14.15
C ASN A 69 -8.28 -1.14 14.38
N LYS A 70 -7.54 -1.43 13.31
CA LYS A 70 -6.15 -1.87 13.40
C LYS A 70 -5.38 -1.45 12.15
N ILE A 71 -4.14 -0.96 12.36
CA ILE A 71 -3.25 -0.50 11.30
C ILE A 71 -1.96 -1.29 11.38
N TYR A 72 -1.54 -1.88 10.25
CA TYR A 72 -0.30 -2.66 10.14
C TYR A 72 0.88 -1.86 9.58
N GLY A 73 0.61 -0.74 8.95
CA GLY A 73 1.62 0.13 8.35
C GLY A 73 1.02 1.27 7.56
N VAL A 74 1.87 2.05 6.94
CA VAL A 74 1.49 3.18 6.08
C VAL A 74 2.01 2.93 4.68
N VAL A 75 1.16 3.14 3.68
CA VAL A 75 1.52 3.12 2.26
C VAL A 75 1.46 4.53 1.71
N ALA A 76 2.46 4.92 0.96
CA ALA A 76 2.50 6.18 0.24
C ALA A 76 2.77 5.91 -1.25
N ASP A 77 1.80 6.22 -2.09
CA ASP A 77 1.91 6.18 -3.54
C ASP A 77 2.26 7.58 -4.08
N TYR A 78 3.10 7.61 -5.12
CA TYR A 78 3.56 8.83 -5.77
C TYR A 78 3.31 8.74 -7.27
N ASP A 79 2.49 9.64 -7.79
CA ASP A 79 2.07 9.65 -9.20
C ASP A 79 3.01 10.48 -10.09
N ALA A 80 4.31 10.34 -9.87
CA ALA A 80 5.33 11.00 -10.68
C ALA A 80 6.51 10.07 -10.94
N SER A 81 7.21 10.28 -12.04
CA SER A 81 8.41 9.52 -12.38
C SER A 81 9.54 9.79 -11.40
N VAL A 82 10.31 8.76 -11.10
CA VAL A 82 11.51 8.80 -10.28
C VAL A 82 12.71 8.27 -11.05
N ASN A 83 13.90 8.62 -10.61
CA ASN A 83 15.12 8.03 -11.15
C ASN A 83 15.38 6.66 -10.46
N TRP A 84 14.97 5.58 -11.10
CA TRP A 84 15.11 4.24 -10.55
C TRP A 84 16.55 3.81 -10.27
N LEU A 85 17.54 4.38 -10.97
CA LEU A 85 18.95 4.08 -10.73
C LEU A 85 19.47 4.69 -9.41
N ALA A 86 18.85 5.78 -8.96
CA ALA A 86 19.24 6.49 -7.75
C ALA A 86 18.24 6.30 -6.59
N ILE A 87 17.14 5.56 -6.79
CA ILE A 87 16.00 5.56 -5.88
C ILE A 87 16.38 5.17 -4.44
N ASP A 88 17.24 4.19 -4.26
CA ASP A 88 17.61 3.70 -2.92
C ASP A 88 18.44 4.75 -2.17
N SER A 89 19.35 5.43 -2.84
CA SER A 89 20.11 6.54 -2.26
C SER A 89 19.23 7.76 -1.99
N ASP A 90 18.29 8.05 -2.89
CA ASP A 90 17.32 9.14 -2.71
C ASP A 90 16.40 8.89 -1.52
N ILE A 91 15.88 7.67 -1.35
CA ILE A 91 15.07 7.29 -0.18
C ILE A 91 15.88 7.47 1.10
N LYS A 92 17.11 6.95 1.12
CA LYS A 92 17.98 7.06 2.28
C LYS A 92 18.26 8.51 2.67
N TYR A 93 18.54 9.35 1.68
CA TYR A 93 18.82 10.77 1.89
C TYR A 93 17.58 11.54 2.35
N LYS A 94 16.44 11.36 1.67
CA LYS A 94 15.20 12.14 1.91
C LYS A 94 14.48 11.75 3.19
N CYS A 95 14.43 10.46 3.52
CA CYS A 95 13.74 10.01 4.73
C CYS A 95 14.53 10.24 6.01
N GLY A 96 15.84 10.41 5.93
CA GLY A 96 16.69 10.56 7.10
C GLY A 96 16.83 9.28 7.94
N SER A 97 17.63 9.38 8.99
CA SER A 97 17.89 8.24 9.87
C SER A 97 16.63 7.88 10.69
N GLY A 98 16.31 6.59 10.76
CA GLY A 98 15.20 6.06 11.56
C GLY A 98 13.80 6.29 11.01
N LYS A 99 13.68 6.92 9.83
CA LYS A 99 12.38 7.16 9.17
C LYS A 99 12.28 6.53 7.79
N GLN A 100 13.18 5.63 7.45
CA GLN A 100 13.16 4.97 6.16
C GLN A 100 11.97 4.02 6.04
N PRO A 101 11.37 3.89 4.85
CA PRO A 101 10.35 2.89 4.61
C PRO A 101 10.94 1.48 4.79
N THR A 102 10.09 0.51 5.08
CA THR A 102 10.48 -0.90 5.14
C THR A 102 10.56 -1.50 3.74
N TRP A 103 9.68 -1.06 2.85
CA TRP A 103 9.59 -1.56 1.49
C TRP A 103 9.47 -0.44 0.49
N ARG A 104 10.02 -0.66 -0.68
CA ARG A 104 9.69 0.08 -1.90
C ARG A 104 9.19 -0.86 -2.97
N SER A 105 8.32 -0.38 -3.82
CA SER A 105 7.86 -1.11 -5.00
C SER A 105 7.52 -0.15 -6.13
N GLN A 106 7.32 -0.72 -7.31
CA GLN A 106 6.84 0.01 -8.47
C GLN A 106 5.36 -0.28 -8.65
N THR A 107 4.54 0.77 -8.84
CA THR A 107 3.13 0.62 -9.16
C THR A 107 2.94 0.14 -10.60
N GLN A 108 1.70 -0.25 -10.96
CA GLN A 108 1.37 -0.64 -12.33
C GLN A 108 1.73 0.44 -13.36
N SER A 109 1.60 1.71 -12.99
CA SER A 109 1.93 2.85 -13.86
C SER A 109 3.44 3.15 -13.91
N GLY A 110 4.26 2.38 -13.24
CA GLY A 110 5.71 2.59 -13.20
C GLY A 110 6.17 3.60 -12.15
N TYR A 111 5.31 4.01 -11.25
CA TYR A 111 5.59 5.01 -10.22
C TYR A 111 6.02 4.38 -8.89
N LEU A 112 6.52 5.21 -8.00
CA LEU A 112 7.07 4.79 -6.71
C LEU A 112 5.96 4.53 -5.69
N ARG A 113 6.07 3.42 -4.96
CA ARG A 113 5.34 3.12 -3.73
C ARG A 113 6.32 2.90 -2.60
N LEU A 114 6.07 3.53 -1.46
CA LEU A 114 6.81 3.35 -0.22
C LEU A 114 5.89 2.77 0.85
N VAL A 115 6.42 1.85 1.66
CA VAL A 115 5.65 1.22 2.74
C VAL A 115 6.46 1.22 4.03
N TRP A 116 5.87 1.77 5.08
CA TRP A 116 6.36 1.71 6.46
C TRP A 116 5.59 0.63 7.20
N GLU A 117 6.26 -0.45 7.50
CA GLU A 117 5.70 -1.56 8.25
C GLU A 117 5.84 -1.31 9.76
N PHE A 118 4.75 -1.47 10.51
CA PHE A 118 4.84 -1.38 11.96
C PHE A 118 5.28 -2.72 12.56
N LYS A 119 6.19 -2.66 13.53
CA LYS A 119 6.67 -3.85 14.24
C LYS A 119 5.50 -4.63 14.86
N ASN A 120 4.53 -3.91 15.41
CA ASN A 120 3.28 -4.45 15.92
C ASN A 120 2.11 -3.66 15.31
N PRO A 121 0.98 -4.32 15.04
CA PRO A 121 -0.22 -3.61 14.61
C PRO A 121 -0.65 -2.60 15.66
N ILE A 122 -1.08 -1.43 15.21
CA ILE A 122 -1.59 -0.38 16.09
C ILE A 122 -3.11 -0.47 16.15
N PRO A 123 -3.71 -0.78 17.32
CA PRO A 123 -5.15 -0.64 17.48
C PRO A 123 -5.53 0.83 17.39
N ILE A 124 -6.66 1.11 16.77
CA ILE A 124 -7.14 2.49 16.56
C ILE A 124 -8.66 2.53 16.74
N GLU A 125 -9.14 3.57 17.41
CA GLU A 125 -10.55 3.89 17.39
C GLU A 125 -10.91 4.50 16.03
N PRO A 126 -12.01 4.09 15.39
CA PRO A 126 -12.35 4.50 14.03
C PRO A 126 -12.35 6.01 13.79
N GLU A 127 -12.85 6.78 14.73
CA GLU A 127 -12.90 8.24 14.68
C GLU A 127 -11.52 8.92 14.76
N LEU A 128 -10.49 8.21 15.21
CA LEU A 128 -9.12 8.72 15.30
C LEU A 128 -8.26 8.34 14.09
N PHE A 129 -8.78 7.52 13.18
CA PHE A 129 -8.01 7.00 12.06
C PHE A 129 -7.45 8.11 11.16
N ASP A 130 -8.27 9.04 10.74
CA ASP A 130 -7.85 10.12 9.84
C ASP A 130 -6.83 11.04 10.51
N THR A 131 -7.02 11.36 11.79
CA THR A 131 -6.05 12.13 12.58
C THR A 131 -4.72 11.41 12.70
N PHE A 132 -4.74 10.10 12.95
CA PHE A 132 -3.53 9.29 13.01
C PHE A 132 -2.77 9.32 11.67
N MET A 133 -3.46 9.08 10.56
CA MET A 133 -2.84 9.09 9.23
C MET A 133 -2.30 10.48 8.84
N LEU A 134 -3.00 11.55 9.20
CA LEU A 134 -2.49 12.91 9.01
C LEU A 134 -1.21 13.17 9.81
N ASN A 135 -1.14 12.69 11.05
CA ASN A 135 0.06 12.80 11.86
C ASN A 135 1.22 11.98 11.30
N MET A 136 0.95 10.77 10.78
CA MET A 136 1.95 9.97 10.08
C MET A 136 2.46 10.68 8.82
N MET A 137 1.57 11.26 8.02
CA MET A 137 1.95 12.04 6.85
C MET A 137 2.90 13.18 7.21
N LYS A 138 2.60 13.93 8.27
CA LYS A 138 3.44 15.04 8.76
C LYS A 138 4.78 14.53 9.32
N SER A 139 4.75 13.51 10.16
CA SER A 139 5.95 12.95 10.81
C SER A 139 6.93 12.36 9.81
N LEU A 140 6.43 11.65 8.81
CA LEU A 140 7.23 11.05 7.74
C LEU A 140 7.45 12.02 6.57
N GLN A 141 6.84 13.20 6.58
CA GLN A 141 6.90 14.19 5.51
C GLN A 141 6.51 13.63 4.13
N LEU A 142 5.52 12.74 4.08
CA LEU A 142 5.17 11.98 2.88
C LEU A 142 4.94 12.85 1.65
N ASN A 143 4.28 13.99 1.82
CA ASN A 143 3.99 14.95 0.75
C ASN A 143 5.22 15.73 0.24
N LYS A 144 6.38 15.54 0.85
CA LYS A 144 7.63 16.24 0.50
C LYS A 144 8.76 15.31 0.07
N LEU A 145 8.61 14.00 0.28
CA LEU A 145 9.67 13.04 -0.06
C LEU A 145 9.92 12.97 -1.56
N PHE A 146 8.84 12.82 -2.32
CA PHE A 146 8.87 12.77 -3.78
C PHE A 146 7.68 13.53 -4.35
N ALA A 147 7.76 13.90 -5.63
CA ALA A 147 6.66 14.56 -6.32
C ALA A 147 5.46 13.62 -6.50
N GLY A 148 4.27 14.20 -6.60
CA GLY A 148 3.04 13.46 -6.94
C GLY A 148 2.50 12.58 -5.81
N PHE A 149 2.73 12.93 -4.56
CA PHE A 149 2.15 12.19 -3.43
C PHE A 149 0.63 12.10 -3.56
N ASP A 150 0.11 10.86 -3.59
CA ASP A 150 -1.32 10.58 -3.60
C ASP A 150 -1.85 10.41 -2.18
N SER A 151 -2.52 11.45 -1.67
CA SER A 151 -3.11 11.43 -0.33
C SER A 151 -4.23 10.39 -0.17
N SER A 152 -4.83 9.90 -1.26
CA SER A 152 -5.83 8.84 -1.21
C SER A 152 -5.25 7.51 -0.69
N SER A 153 -3.94 7.33 -0.80
CA SER A 153 -3.22 6.17 -0.25
C SER A 153 -3.35 6.04 1.28
N LEU A 154 -3.71 7.12 1.97
CA LEU A 154 -3.89 7.13 3.43
C LEU A 154 -5.33 6.82 3.89
N ARG A 155 -6.26 6.60 2.98
CA ARG A 155 -7.66 6.31 3.33
C ARG A 155 -7.80 4.89 3.88
N ALA A 156 -8.65 4.71 4.88
CA ALA A 156 -8.90 3.40 5.51
C ALA A 156 -9.42 2.34 4.53
N ASN A 157 -10.21 2.75 3.54
CA ASN A 157 -10.80 1.85 2.55
C ASN A 157 -10.02 1.79 1.23
N GLN A 158 -8.79 2.31 1.20
CA GLN A 158 -7.95 2.28 0.01
C GLN A 158 -7.49 0.86 -0.30
N TYR A 159 -7.65 0.46 -1.55
CA TYR A 159 -7.03 -0.73 -2.12
C TYR A 159 -5.85 -0.33 -3.00
N PHE A 160 -4.84 -1.17 -2.96
CA PHE A 160 -3.63 -1.00 -3.76
C PHE A 160 -3.53 -2.17 -4.73
N GLU A 161 -3.18 -1.90 -5.97
CA GLU A 161 -2.78 -2.96 -6.89
C GLU A 161 -1.45 -3.58 -6.42
N LEU A 162 -1.14 -4.81 -6.86
CA LEU A 162 -0.01 -5.57 -6.35
C LEU A 162 1.34 -4.84 -6.50
N GLY A 163 1.54 -4.09 -7.59
CA GLY A 163 2.83 -3.51 -7.89
C GLY A 163 3.88 -4.55 -8.31
N GLU A 164 5.08 -4.06 -8.56
CA GLU A 164 6.23 -4.86 -8.96
C GLU A 164 7.45 -4.48 -8.11
N ASP A 165 8.51 -5.28 -8.22
CA ASP A 165 9.82 -4.98 -7.64
C ASP A 165 9.81 -4.58 -6.17
N TRP A 166 9.16 -5.43 -5.36
CA TRP A 166 9.17 -5.28 -3.91
C TRP A 166 10.58 -5.50 -3.37
N ILE A 167 11.18 -4.45 -2.85
CA ILE A 167 12.52 -4.46 -2.28
C ILE A 167 12.46 -4.00 -0.84
N ASN A 168 13.05 -4.78 0.06
CA ASN A 168 13.24 -4.37 1.45
C ASN A 168 14.35 -3.33 1.50
N THR A 169 14.06 -2.15 2.03
CA THR A 169 15.04 -1.05 2.08
C THR A 169 16.01 -1.16 3.26
N ALA A 170 15.79 -2.13 4.15
CA ALA A 170 16.69 -2.42 5.26
C ALA A 170 17.83 -3.40 4.87
N ASP A 171 17.70 -4.03 3.72
CA ASP A 171 18.73 -4.90 3.14
C ASP A 171 19.66 -4.07 2.24
#